data_c340ca02e6c6103c4964fcc7e040a488
#
_entry.id   c340ca02e6c6103c4964fcc7e040a488
#
_cell.length_a   1.000
_cell.length_b   1.000
_cell.length_c   1.000
_cell.angle_alpha   90.00
_cell.angle_beta   90.00
_cell.angle_gamma   90.00
#
_symmetry.space_group_name_H-M   'P 1'
#
loop_
_entity.id
_entity.type
_entity.pdbx_description
1 polymer ?
#
loop_
_entity_poly.entity_id
_entity_poly.type
_entity_poly.pdbx_seq_one_letter_code
_entity_poly.pdbx_strand_id
1 'polypeptide(L)'
;MTGPLNKSIIQKHIQNFTGHTEFLKKKFNANEVLMYMTNGNLHLGILTTHIPLKEVPNAISRDLIKNKYKLLHHGLVDIFKLARPKIAVLGINPHAGEFGTIGNEEQNTILPAIDELRDEGYDAYGPVSADTVFTQTKYDAVLSMYHDQALPVLKTIDFNKTVNITLGLPFLRVSVDHGTAEDIAKSYSANYESMMEALLISIARNEA
;
A
#
# COMPACT_ATOMS: atom_id res chain seq x y z
N MET A 1 -17.21 -2.45 -0.67
CA MET A 1 -16.33 -3.36 0.09
C MET A 1 -16.35 -4.75 -0.50
N THR A 2 -15.25 -5.52 -0.39
CA THR A 2 -15.15 -6.91 -0.86
C THR A 2 -14.61 -7.80 0.25
N GLY A 3 -15.18 -9.02 0.41
CA GLY A 3 -14.64 -10.06 1.29
C GLY A 3 -13.51 -10.86 0.64
N PRO A 4 -12.90 -11.80 1.38
CA PRO A 4 -11.90 -12.70 0.83
C PRO A 4 -12.54 -13.67 -0.18
N LEU A 5 -11.72 -14.16 -1.10
CA LEU A 5 -12.17 -15.13 -2.09
C LEU A 5 -11.11 -16.20 -2.35
N ASN A 6 -11.57 -17.40 -2.73
CA ASN A 6 -10.70 -18.46 -3.16
C ASN A 6 -10.39 -18.31 -4.66
N LYS A 7 -9.15 -17.88 -4.97
CA LYS A 7 -8.72 -17.61 -6.35
C LYS A 7 -8.82 -18.86 -7.25
N SER A 8 -8.52 -20.04 -6.71
CA SER A 8 -8.53 -21.30 -7.49
C SER A 8 -9.94 -21.68 -7.97
N ILE A 9 -10.97 -21.34 -7.19
CA ILE A 9 -12.36 -21.54 -7.59
C ILE A 9 -12.74 -20.57 -8.71
N ILE A 10 -12.38 -19.30 -8.59
CA ILE A 10 -12.71 -18.28 -9.58
C ILE A 10 -11.97 -18.50 -10.90
N GLN A 11 -10.73 -18.96 -10.85
CA GLN A 11 -9.96 -19.26 -12.06
C GLN A 11 -10.59 -20.36 -12.95
N LYS A 12 -11.45 -21.21 -12.40
CA LYS A 12 -12.23 -22.17 -13.19
C LYS A 12 -13.23 -21.49 -14.14
N HIS A 13 -13.63 -20.26 -13.84
CA HIS A 13 -14.64 -19.50 -14.59
C HIS A 13 -14.08 -18.26 -15.27
N ILE A 14 -13.04 -17.65 -14.70
CA ILE A 14 -12.38 -16.43 -15.21
C ILE A 14 -10.90 -16.74 -15.41
N GLN A 15 -10.50 -16.97 -16.67
CA GLN A 15 -9.10 -17.23 -17.00
C GLN A 15 -8.20 -16.05 -16.58
N ASN A 16 -7.02 -16.37 -16.06
CA ASN A 16 -6.01 -15.40 -15.61
C ASN A 16 -6.50 -14.45 -14.50
N PHE A 17 -7.47 -14.87 -13.69
CA PHE A 17 -7.85 -14.11 -12.52
C PHE A 17 -6.73 -14.18 -11.46
N THR A 18 -6.07 -13.07 -11.21
CA THR A 18 -4.96 -12.93 -10.25
C THR A 18 -5.42 -12.35 -8.91
N GLY A 19 -6.54 -11.62 -8.92
CA GLY A 19 -7.13 -11.02 -7.72
C GLY A 19 -8.11 -9.91 -8.06
N HIS A 20 -8.80 -9.39 -7.04
CA HIS A 20 -9.75 -8.29 -7.20
C HIS A 20 -9.09 -7.04 -7.78
N THR A 21 -7.89 -6.69 -7.30
CA THR A 21 -7.21 -5.44 -7.68
C THR A 21 -6.92 -5.41 -9.18
N GLU A 22 -6.30 -6.44 -9.70
CA GLU A 22 -5.93 -6.56 -11.12
C GLU A 22 -7.17 -6.67 -12.01
N PHE A 23 -8.17 -7.43 -11.56
CA PHE A 23 -9.44 -7.57 -12.26
C PHE A 23 -10.17 -6.22 -12.37
N LEU A 24 -10.27 -5.47 -11.27
CA LEU A 24 -10.92 -4.17 -11.25
C LEU A 24 -10.13 -3.11 -12.01
N LYS A 25 -8.79 -3.09 -11.87
CA LYS A 25 -7.91 -2.23 -12.67
C LYS A 25 -8.20 -2.38 -14.16
N LYS A 26 -8.22 -3.63 -14.64
CA LYS A 26 -8.51 -3.93 -16.05
C LYS A 26 -9.94 -3.56 -16.45
N LYS A 27 -10.93 -3.94 -15.63
CA LYS A 27 -12.35 -3.73 -15.93
C LYS A 27 -12.74 -2.25 -16.03
N PHE A 28 -12.11 -1.40 -15.23
CA PHE A 28 -12.37 0.04 -15.16
C PHE A 28 -11.34 0.88 -15.90
N ASN A 29 -10.41 0.26 -16.64
CA ASN A 29 -9.34 0.93 -17.38
C ASN A 29 -8.54 1.92 -16.52
N ALA A 30 -8.32 1.58 -15.24
CA ALA A 30 -7.51 2.42 -14.37
C ALA A 30 -6.04 2.38 -14.80
N ASN A 31 -5.44 3.56 -15.00
CA ASN A 31 -4.05 3.67 -15.44
C ASN A 31 -3.10 3.06 -14.42
N GLU A 32 -3.26 3.44 -13.16
CA GLU A 32 -2.46 2.91 -12.06
C GLU A 32 -3.33 2.72 -10.81
N VAL A 33 -2.97 1.74 -9.99
CA VAL A 33 -3.62 1.47 -8.70
C VAL A 33 -2.55 1.29 -7.63
N LEU A 34 -2.84 1.66 -6.40
CA LEU A 34 -1.95 1.47 -5.27
C LEU A 34 -2.59 0.54 -4.25
N MET A 35 -1.86 -0.48 -3.82
CA MET A 35 -2.18 -1.24 -2.63
C MET A 35 -1.82 -0.39 -1.41
N TYR A 36 -2.85 0.01 -0.70
CA TYR A 36 -2.72 0.81 0.51
C TYR A 36 -3.23 -0.01 1.70
N MET A 37 -2.46 -0.04 2.76
CA MET A 37 -2.74 -0.82 3.96
C MET A 37 -2.74 0.08 5.18
N THR A 38 -3.68 -0.13 6.09
CA THR A 38 -3.74 0.63 7.35
C THR A 38 -4.39 -0.17 8.46
N ASN A 39 -4.01 0.14 9.70
CA ASN A 39 -4.69 -0.28 10.93
C ASN A 39 -5.28 0.93 11.70
N GLY A 40 -5.46 2.06 11.00
CA GLY A 40 -5.91 3.32 11.57
C GLY A 40 -4.79 4.21 12.14
N ASN A 41 -3.70 3.64 12.63
CA ASN A 41 -2.57 4.38 13.21
C ASN A 41 -1.37 4.46 12.24
N LEU A 42 -1.16 3.44 11.44
CA LEU A 42 -0.09 3.37 10.46
C LEU A 42 -0.68 3.28 9.06
N HIS A 43 -0.20 4.11 8.15
CA HIS A 43 -0.62 4.22 6.77
C HIS A 43 0.51 3.83 5.83
N LEU A 44 0.31 2.78 5.03
CA LEU A 44 1.32 2.24 4.13
C LEU A 44 0.83 2.22 2.68
N GLY A 45 1.62 2.81 1.77
CA GLY A 45 1.54 2.54 0.34
C GLY A 45 2.60 1.52 -0.06
N ILE A 46 2.28 0.59 -0.96
CA ILE A 46 3.19 -0.44 -1.43
C ILE A 46 3.45 -0.25 -2.92
N LEU A 47 4.69 0.10 -3.27
CA LEU A 47 5.07 0.42 -4.64
C LEU A 47 4.96 -0.80 -5.55
N THR A 48 5.63 -1.89 -5.18
CA THR A 48 5.59 -3.18 -5.88
C THR A 48 5.01 -4.26 -4.98
N THR A 49 4.08 -5.07 -5.49
CA THR A 49 3.33 -6.04 -4.67
C THR A 49 3.78 -7.47 -4.95
N HIS A 50 3.14 -8.19 -5.82
CA HIS A 50 3.28 -9.63 -6.00
C HIS A 50 4.28 -10.00 -7.10
N ILE A 51 5.49 -9.48 -7.02
CA ILE A 51 6.61 -9.81 -7.91
C ILE A 51 7.76 -10.45 -7.11
N PRO A 52 8.59 -11.29 -7.71
CA PRO A 52 9.77 -11.84 -7.05
C PRO A 52 10.70 -10.73 -6.56
N LEU A 53 11.30 -10.90 -5.37
CA LEU A 53 12.17 -9.89 -4.77
C LEU A 53 13.30 -9.43 -5.70
N LYS A 54 13.89 -10.34 -6.46
CA LYS A 54 14.95 -10.05 -7.45
C LYS A 54 14.49 -9.13 -8.60
N GLU A 55 13.19 -9.03 -8.85
CA GLU A 55 12.61 -8.17 -9.89
C GLU A 55 12.31 -6.76 -9.37
N VAL A 56 12.28 -6.56 -8.05
CA VAL A 56 11.91 -5.28 -7.43
C VAL A 56 12.81 -4.13 -7.88
N PRO A 57 14.15 -4.23 -7.86
CA PRO A 57 15.01 -3.12 -8.28
C PRO A 57 14.74 -2.66 -9.73
N ASN A 58 14.49 -3.63 -10.63
CA ASN A 58 14.22 -3.35 -12.05
C ASN A 58 12.80 -2.80 -12.29
N ALA A 59 11.86 -3.08 -11.39
CA ALA A 59 10.49 -2.58 -11.48
C ALA A 59 10.35 -1.13 -10.98
N ILE A 60 11.31 -0.63 -10.20
CA ILE A 60 11.26 0.72 -9.63
C ILE A 60 11.68 1.74 -10.69
N SER A 61 10.83 2.72 -10.96
CA SER A 61 11.12 3.86 -11.83
C SER A 61 10.64 5.16 -11.18
N ARG A 62 11.17 6.29 -11.62
CA ARG A 62 10.75 7.63 -11.15
C ARG A 62 9.25 7.83 -11.34
N ASP A 63 8.74 7.51 -12.53
CA ASP A 63 7.32 7.66 -12.85
C ASP A 63 6.44 6.76 -11.96
N LEU A 64 6.86 5.51 -11.72
CA LEU A 64 6.12 4.61 -10.82
C LEU A 64 6.06 5.18 -9.40
N ILE A 65 7.19 5.64 -8.85
CA ILE A 65 7.25 6.26 -7.51
C ILE A 65 6.30 7.46 -7.45
N LYS A 66 6.39 8.38 -8.41
CA LYS A 66 5.57 9.59 -8.46
C LYS A 66 4.07 9.26 -8.57
N ASN A 67 3.70 8.36 -9.45
CA ASN A 67 2.30 7.97 -9.64
C ASN A 67 1.72 7.32 -8.39
N LYS A 68 2.45 6.39 -7.77
CA LYS A 68 2.02 5.72 -6.54
C LYS A 68 1.99 6.67 -5.34
N TYR A 69 2.96 7.58 -5.24
CA TYR A 69 2.98 8.63 -4.22
C TYR A 69 1.74 9.51 -4.29
N LYS A 70 1.40 9.99 -5.50
CA LYS A 70 0.21 10.83 -5.72
C LYS A 70 -1.08 10.10 -5.36
N LEU A 71 -1.19 8.81 -5.71
CA LEU A 71 -2.33 7.99 -5.29
C LEU A 71 -2.42 7.88 -3.76
N LEU A 72 -1.29 7.65 -3.07
CA LEU A 72 -1.23 7.61 -1.62
C LEU A 72 -1.63 8.95 -1.01
N HIS A 73 -1.06 10.05 -1.50
CA HIS A 73 -1.37 11.41 -1.04
C HIS A 73 -2.88 11.71 -1.17
N HIS A 74 -3.47 11.48 -2.36
CA HIS A 74 -4.89 11.72 -2.58
C HIS A 74 -5.77 10.83 -1.68
N GLY A 75 -5.38 9.56 -1.50
CA GLY A 75 -6.09 8.66 -0.57
C GLY A 75 -6.08 9.17 0.87
N LEU A 76 -4.96 9.71 1.35
CA LEU A 76 -4.85 10.29 2.69
C LEU A 76 -5.70 11.56 2.84
N VAL A 77 -5.71 12.42 1.82
CA VAL A 77 -6.55 13.63 1.81
C VAL A 77 -8.04 13.26 1.75
N ASP A 78 -8.44 12.40 0.83
CA ASP A 78 -9.85 12.14 0.54
C ASP A 78 -10.52 11.27 1.61
N ILE A 79 -9.80 10.24 2.11
CA ILE A 79 -10.37 9.25 3.03
C ILE A 79 -10.14 9.66 4.49
N PHE A 80 -8.90 10.09 4.81
CA PHE A 80 -8.48 10.39 6.20
C PHE A 80 -8.46 11.88 6.52
N LYS A 81 -8.82 12.75 5.55
CA LYS A 81 -8.91 14.22 5.71
C LYS A 81 -7.62 14.89 6.15
N LEU A 82 -6.48 14.31 5.83
CA LEU A 82 -5.17 14.90 6.07
C LEU A 82 -4.89 15.95 5.00
N ALA A 83 -5.01 17.21 5.31
CA ALA A 83 -4.92 18.31 4.33
C ALA A 83 -3.55 18.36 3.61
N ARG A 84 -2.47 18.03 4.31
CA ARG A 84 -1.10 18.06 3.80
C ARG A 84 -0.26 16.93 4.39
N PRO A 85 -0.49 15.69 3.96
CA PRO A 85 0.16 14.52 4.56
C PRO A 85 1.67 14.51 4.27
N LYS A 86 2.45 14.26 5.32
CA LYS A 86 3.90 14.05 5.26
C LYS A 86 4.17 12.57 4.96
N ILE A 87 4.67 12.28 3.78
CA ILE A 87 4.87 10.91 3.34
C ILE A 87 6.36 10.58 3.24
N ALA A 88 6.80 9.56 4.00
CA ALA A 88 8.15 9.02 3.90
C ALA A 88 8.22 8.01 2.75
N VAL A 89 9.20 8.16 1.87
CA VAL A 89 9.53 7.20 0.81
C VAL A 89 10.73 6.39 1.26
N LEU A 90 10.59 5.07 1.34
CA LEU A 90 11.69 4.22 1.79
C LEU A 90 12.77 4.08 0.70
N GLY A 91 14.00 3.84 1.14
CA GLY A 91 15.03 3.26 0.28
C GLY A 91 14.73 1.79 -0.01
N ILE A 92 15.35 1.23 -1.03
CA ILE A 92 15.29 -0.21 -1.31
C ILE A 92 16.40 -0.96 -0.57
N ASN A 93 17.57 -0.32 -0.46
CA ASN A 93 18.75 -0.91 0.16
C ASN A 93 18.82 -0.63 1.68
N PRO A 94 19.57 -1.42 2.46
CA PRO A 94 19.84 -1.13 3.86
C PRO A 94 20.34 0.30 4.04
N HIS A 95 19.91 0.97 5.12
CA HIS A 95 20.29 2.35 5.46
C HIS A 95 20.06 3.35 4.31
N ALA A 96 19.05 3.08 3.46
CA ALA A 96 18.75 3.87 2.26
C ALA A 96 19.98 4.08 1.35
N GLY A 97 20.78 3.01 1.19
CA GLY A 97 21.92 2.96 0.28
C GLY A 97 23.21 3.63 0.77
N GLU A 98 23.24 4.22 1.97
CA GLU A 98 24.40 4.91 2.55
C GLU A 98 25.14 5.80 1.52
N PHE A 99 24.42 6.72 0.90
CA PHE A 99 24.96 7.63 -0.12
C PHE A 99 25.62 6.93 -1.33
N GLY A 100 25.14 5.73 -1.69
CA GLY A 100 25.64 4.94 -2.81
C GLY A 100 26.70 3.88 -2.43
N THR A 101 27.00 3.74 -1.15
CA THR A 101 27.92 2.71 -0.67
C THR A 101 27.27 1.31 -0.72
N ILE A 102 25.97 1.25 -0.49
CA ILE A 102 25.17 0.02 -0.51
C ILE A 102 24.11 0.13 -1.65
N GLY A 103 24.56 0.07 -2.91
CA GLY A 103 23.67 0.24 -4.06
C GLY A 103 23.48 1.71 -4.49
N ASN A 104 22.95 1.90 -5.68
CA ASN A 104 22.79 3.22 -6.29
C ASN A 104 21.34 3.56 -6.64
N GLU A 105 20.39 2.68 -6.34
CA GLU A 105 18.97 2.84 -6.68
C GLU A 105 18.38 4.09 -6.02
N GLU A 106 18.80 4.38 -4.79
CA GLU A 106 18.39 5.59 -4.08
C GLU A 106 18.84 6.84 -4.80
N GLN A 107 20.12 6.91 -5.18
CA GLN A 107 20.70 8.10 -5.81
C GLN A 107 20.21 8.28 -7.25
N ASN A 108 20.08 7.19 -8.00
CA ASN A 108 19.78 7.25 -9.43
C ASN A 108 18.28 7.35 -9.73
N THR A 109 17.42 6.85 -8.81
CA THR A 109 15.99 6.69 -9.09
C THR A 109 15.10 7.28 -8.00
N ILE A 110 15.31 6.89 -6.72
CA ILE A 110 14.37 7.22 -5.64
C ILE A 110 14.49 8.70 -5.25
N LEU A 111 15.70 9.19 -4.99
CA LEU A 111 15.93 10.59 -4.61
C LEU A 111 15.49 11.56 -5.71
N PRO A 112 15.84 11.38 -7.00
CA PRO A 112 15.32 12.23 -8.06
C PRO A 112 13.78 12.26 -8.14
N ALA A 113 13.11 11.12 -7.94
CA ALA A 113 11.64 11.08 -7.91
C ALA A 113 11.05 11.88 -6.73
N ILE A 114 11.70 11.82 -5.56
CA ILE A 114 11.31 12.61 -4.39
C ILE A 114 11.51 14.10 -4.62
N ASP A 115 12.62 14.50 -5.24
CA ASP A 115 12.91 15.91 -5.55
C ASP A 115 11.89 16.46 -6.56
N GLU A 116 11.56 15.71 -7.61
CA GLU A 116 10.48 16.07 -8.54
C GLU A 116 9.12 16.23 -7.82
N LEU A 117 8.79 15.36 -6.85
CA LEU A 117 7.57 15.50 -6.05
C LEU A 117 7.58 16.76 -5.18
N ARG A 118 8.71 17.12 -4.59
CA ARG A 118 8.88 18.36 -3.83
C ARG A 118 8.71 19.60 -4.70
N ASP A 119 9.28 19.58 -5.91
CA ASP A 119 9.12 20.65 -6.90
C ASP A 119 7.66 20.81 -7.33
N GLU A 120 6.88 19.72 -7.35
CA GLU A 120 5.44 19.71 -7.56
C GLU A 120 4.62 20.16 -6.32
N GLY A 121 5.28 20.46 -5.18
CA GLY A 121 4.66 20.98 -3.96
C GLY A 121 4.21 19.94 -2.94
N TYR A 122 4.61 18.69 -3.09
CA TYR A 122 4.31 17.62 -2.13
C TYR A 122 5.29 17.59 -0.95
N ASP A 123 4.80 17.24 0.25
CA ASP A 123 5.64 17.00 1.43
C ASP A 123 6.23 15.57 1.41
N ALA A 124 7.15 15.34 0.46
CA ALA A 124 7.83 14.08 0.25
C ALA A 124 9.17 14.02 1.00
N TYR A 125 9.37 12.99 1.81
CA TYR A 125 10.55 12.79 2.63
C TYR A 125 11.27 11.50 2.24
N GLY A 126 12.59 11.55 2.15
CA GLY A 126 13.38 10.35 1.88
C GLY A 126 14.54 10.59 0.92
N PRO A 127 15.17 9.50 0.42
CA PRO A 127 14.89 8.12 0.84
C PRO A 127 15.17 7.88 2.32
N VAL A 128 14.27 7.20 3.04
CA VAL A 128 14.37 6.93 4.49
C VAL A 128 14.69 5.45 4.70
N SER A 129 15.49 5.18 5.72
CA SER A 129 15.82 3.80 6.10
C SER A 129 14.62 3.07 6.70
N ALA A 130 14.35 1.85 6.22
CA ALA A 130 13.18 1.06 6.60
C ALA A 130 13.24 0.58 8.05
N ASP A 131 14.43 0.35 8.61
CA ASP A 131 14.63 -0.12 9.98
C ASP A 131 14.31 0.93 11.05
N THR A 132 14.35 2.22 10.70
CA THR A 132 14.13 3.31 11.65
C THR A 132 12.87 4.12 11.42
N VAL A 133 12.29 4.11 10.23
CA VAL A 133 11.13 4.97 9.89
C VAL A 133 9.93 4.75 10.82
N PHE A 134 9.66 3.51 11.20
CA PHE A 134 8.50 3.13 12.01
C PHE A 134 8.64 3.48 13.50
N THR A 135 9.82 3.88 13.94
CA THR A 135 10.06 4.41 15.30
C THR A 135 9.80 5.91 15.39
N GLN A 136 9.52 6.57 14.25
CA GLN A 136 9.34 8.02 14.14
C GLN A 136 7.86 8.36 13.95
N THR A 137 7.37 9.32 14.72
CA THR A 137 5.97 9.81 14.65
C THR A 137 5.78 11.02 13.74
N LYS A 138 6.81 11.45 13.02
CA LYS A 138 6.78 12.68 12.23
C LYS A 138 6.14 12.53 10.85
N TYR A 139 5.90 11.30 10.40
CA TYR A 139 5.30 11.01 9.09
C TYR A 139 3.88 10.50 9.25
N ASP A 140 3.00 10.96 8.39
CA ASP A 140 1.60 10.52 8.37
C ASP A 140 1.45 9.19 7.61
N ALA A 141 2.34 8.92 6.64
CA ALA A 141 2.35 7.67 5.89
C ALA A 141 3.75 7.29 5.39
N VAL A 142 3.88 6.03 4.99
CA VAL A 142 5.11 5.46 4.42
C VAL A 142 4.80 4.84 3.06
N LEU A 143 5.58 5.18 2.03
CA LEU A 143 5.60 4.48 0.75
C LEU A 143 6.77 3.50 0.73
N SER A 144 6.48 2.22 0.82
CA SER A 144 7.49 1.14 0.77
C SER A 144 7.76 0.70 -0.65
N MET A 145 8.98 0.22 -0.91
CA MET A 145 9.40 -0.22 -2.23
C MET A 145 8.82 -1.58 -2.60
N TYR A 146 8.62 -2.47 -1.64
CA TYR A 146 8.07 -3.80 -1.86
C TYR A 146 7.23 -4.28 -0.67
N HIS A 147 6.46 -5.31 -0.92
CA HIS A 147 5.45 -5.87 -0.02
C HIS A 147 5.98 -6.17 1.39
N ASP A 148 7.03 -6.99 1.50
CA ASP A 148 7.52 -7.45 2.80
C ASP A 148 8.46 -6.45 3.51
N GLN A 149 8.70 -5.27 2.91
CA GLN A 149 9.47 -4.22 3.55
C GLN A 149 8.70 -3.54 4.70
N ALA A 150 7.38 -3.46 4.60
CA ALA A 150 6.56 -2.72 5.55
C ALA A 150 5.38 -3.51 6.13
N LEU A 151 4.81 -4.46 5.41
CA LEU A 151 3.65 -5.22 5.89
C LEU A 151 3.90 -6.04 7.16
N PRO A 152 5.05 -6.68 7.36
CA PRO A 152 5.33 -7.36 8.64
C PRO A 152 5.22 -6.42 9.84
N VAL A 153 5.68 -5.16 9.70
CA VAL A 153 5.57 -4.16 10.78
C VAL A 153 4.12 -3.83 11.08
N LEU A 154 3.33 -3.51 10.05
CA LEU A 154 1.90 -3.20 10.21
C LEU A 154 1.15 -4.35 10.90
N LYS A 155 1.37 -5.57 10.44
CA LYS A 155 0.70 -6.77 10.95
C LYS A 155 1.16 -7.15 12.37
N THR A 156 2.39 -6.84 12.73
CA THR A 156 2.91 -7.06 14.09
C THR A 156 2.28 -6.08 15.08
N ILE A 157 2.00 -4.84 14.64
CA ILE A 157 1.35 -3.83 15.49
C ILE A 157 -0.11 -4.22 15.76
N ASP A 158 -0.89 -4.47 14.73
CA ASP A 158 -2.29 -4.89 14.86
C ASP A 158 -2.77 -5.64 13.62
N PHE A 159 -2.70 -6.96 13.66
CA PHE A 159 -3.17 -7.81 12.57
C PHE A 159 -4.69 -7.73 12.37
N ASN A 160 -5.44 -7.68 13.48
CA ASN A 160 -6.89 -7.80 13.46
C ASN A 160 -7.59 -6.59 12.85
N LYS A 161 -7.01 -5.39 13.00
CA LYS A 161 -7.58 -4.15 12.46
C LYS A 161 -7.01 -3.75 11.10
N THR A 162 -6.11 -4.55 10.54
CA THR A 162 -5.51 -4.24 9.25
C THR A 162 -6.54 -4.34 8.12
N VAL A 163 -6.60 -3.28 7.33
CA VAL A 163 -7.51 -3.13 6.19
C VAL A 163 -6.70 -2.87 4.91
N ASN A 164 -7.15 -3.47 3.82
CA ASN A 164 -6.59 -3.26 2.49
C ASN A 164 -7.50 -2.35 1.67
N ILE A 165 -6.97 -1.24 1.18
CA ILE A 165 -7.64 -0.29 0.31
C ILE A 165 -6.95 -0.28 -1.05
N THR A 166 -7.70 -0.32 -2.14
CA THR A 166 -7.16 -0.12 -3.48
C THR A 166 -7.44 1.32 -3.90
N LEU A 167 -6.39 2.14 -3.97
CA LEU A 167 -6.45 3.51 -4.48
C LEU A 167 -6.24 3.53 -6.00
N GLY A 168 -6.76 4.57 -6.68
CA GLY A 168 -6.65 4.74 -8.13
C GLY A 168 -7.79 4.14 -8.95
N LEU A 169 -8.76 3.49 -8.31
CA LEU A 169 -10.02 3.11 -8.95
C LEU A 169 -11.00 4.29 -8.93
N PRO A 170 -11.99 4.37 -9.86
CA PRO A 170 -13.01 5.43 -9.87
C PRO A 170 -14.01 5.35 -8.70
N PHE A 171 -13.80 4.45 -7.78
CA PHE A 171 -14.56 4.26 -6.54
C PHE A 171 -13.67 3.75 -5.43
N LEU A 172 -14.09 3.93 -4.19
CA LEU A 172 -13.38 3.36 -3.03
C LEU A 172 -13.56 1.85 -2.98
N ARG A 173 -12.47 1.09 -3.06
CA ARG A 173 -12.46 -0.35 -2.81
C ARG A 173 -11.73 -0.66 -1.52
N VAL A 174 -12.45 -1.20 -0.56
CA VAL A 174 -11.93 -1.63 0.74
C VAL A 174 -12.12 -3.13 0.89
N SER A 175 -11.19 -3.81 1.50
CA SER A 175 -11.28 -5.24 1.82
C SER A 175 -10.54 -5.57 3.11
N VAL A 176 -10.92 -6.69 3.70
CA VAL A 176 -10.16 -7.33 4.77
C VAL A 176 -8.79 -7.78 4.26
N ASP A 177 -7.85 -7.93 5.18
CA ASP A 177 -6.48 -8.40 4.89
C ASP A 177 -6.25 -9.88 5.24
N HIS A 178 -7.29 -10.62 5.58
CA HIS A 178 -7.20 -12.07 5.83
C HIS A 178 -7.72 -12.89 4.64
N GLY A 179 -7.36 -14.18 4.60
CA GLY A 179 -7.86 -15.14 3.61
C GLY A 179 -9.27 -15.65 3.94
N THR A 180 -9.68 -16.70 3.23
CA THR A 180 -11.01 -17.33 3.38
C THR A 180 -11.21 -18.07 4.70
N ALA A 181 -10.13 -18.33 5.45
CA ALA A 181 -10.14 -18.96 6.78
C ALA A 181 -10.98 -20.28 6.82
N GLU A 182 -10.81 -21.10 5.80
CA GLU A 182 -11.57 -22.34 5.62
C GLU A 182 -11.35 -23.35 6.75
N ASP A 183 -10.19 -23.28 7.41
CA ASP A 183 -9.78 -24.07 8.57
C ASP A 183 -10.66 -23.85 9.80
N ILE A 184 -11.13 -22.61 9.98
CA ILE A 184 -12.01 -22.24 11.10
C ILE A 184 -13.48 -22.04 10.72
N ALA A 185 -13.85 -22.31 9.46
CA ALA A 185 -15.21 -22.05 8.94
C ALA A 185 -16.32 -22.74 9.75
N LYS A 186 -16.02 -23.91 10.37
CA LYS A 186 -16.99 -24.69 11.18
C LYS A 186 -17.00 -24.30 12.66
N SER A 187 -16.02 -23.54 13.13
CA SER A 187 -15.87 -23.20 14.55
C SER A 187 -16.61 -21.92 14.95
N TYR A 188 -17.04 -21.13 13.96
CA TYR A 188 -17.66 -19.80 14.17
C TYR A 188 -16.80 -18.85 15.01
N SER A 189 -15.46 -19.01 14.98
CA SER A 189 -14.50 -18.28 15.80
C SER A 189 -13.71 -17.23 14.99
N ALA A 190 -14.18 -16.86 13.78
CA ALA A 190 -13.52 -15.86 12.95
C ALA A 190 -13.53 -14.48 13.64
N ASN A 191 -12.37 -13.79 13.61
CA ASN A 191 -12.29 -12.41 14.08
C ASN A 191 -12.92 -11.48 13.02
N TYR A 192 -13.83 -10.61 13.45
CA TYR A 192 -14.58 -9.69 12.59
C TYR A 192 -13.99 -8.28 12.53
N GLU A 193 -12.96 -7.96 13.31
CA GLU A 193 -12.45 -6.59 13.47
C GLU A 193 -11.99 -5.97 12.14
N SER A 194 -11.22 -6.69 11.32
CA SER A 194 -10.81 -6.20 10.00
C SER A 194 -12.01 -5.88 9.09
N MET A 195 -13.07 -6.69 9.16
CA MET A 195 -14.31 -6.44 8.42
C MET A 195 -15.04 -5.20 8.94
N MET A 196 -15.07 -5.02 10.26
CA MET A 196 -15.69 -3.85 10.89
C MET A 196 -14.93 -2.57 10.51
N GLU A 197 -13.60 -2.55 10.61
CA GLU A 197 -12.78 -1.41 10.20
C GLU A 197 -12.96 -1.07 8.71
N ALA A 198 -13.02 -2.10 7.85
CA ALA A 198 -13.30 -1.91 6.43
C ALA A 198 -14.67 -1.28 6.17
N LEU A 199 -15.70 -1.66 6.93
CA LEU A 199 -17.04 -1.05 6.88
C LEU A 199 -17.02 0.40 7.37
N LEU A 200 -16.39 0.69 8.51
CA LEU A 200 -16.30 2.04 9.08
C LEU A 200 -15.62 3.01 8.11
N ILE A 201 -14.49 2.61 7.49
CA ILE A 201 -13.82 3.43 6.47
C ILE A 201 -14.74 3.66 5.25
N SER A 202 -15.50 2.65 4.84
CA SER A 202 -16.42 2.75 3.70
C SER A 202 -17.58 3.71 3.97
N ILE A 203 -18.09 3.76 5.21
CA ILE A 203 -19.20 4.63 5.65
C ILE A 203 -18.71 6.06 5.81
N ALA A 204 -17.61 6.28 6.52
CA ALA A 204 -17.06 7.60 6.82
C ALA A 204 -16.81 8.46 5.56
N ARG A 205 -16.50 7.84 4.42
CA ARG A 205 -16.34 8.54 3.14
C ARG A 205 -17.67 9.00 2.54
N ASN A 206 -18.77 8.26 2.78
CA ASN A 206 -20.05 8.58 2.18
C ASN A 206 -20.81 9.71 2.91
N GLU A 207 -20.38 10.05 4.11
CA GLU A 207 -20.94 11.12 4.93
C GLU A 207 -20.22 12.48 4.75
N ALA A 208 -19.19 12.52 3.92
CA ALA A 208 -18.34 13.69 3.62
C ALA A 208 -18.55 14.20 2.19
#